data_3f8f66a8093c0e7144a706d5856defa4
#
_entry.id   3f8f66a8093c0e7144a706d5856defa4
#
_cell.length_a   1.000
_cell.length_b   1.000
_cell.length_c   1.000
_cell.angle_alpha   90.00
_cell.angle_beta   90.00
_cell.angle_gamma   90.00
#
_symmetry.space_group_name_H-M   'P 1'
#
loop_
_entity.id
_entity.type
_entity.pdbx_description
1 polymer ?
#
loop_
_entity_poly.entity_id
_entity_poly.type
_entity_poly.pdbx_seq_one_letter_code
_entity_poly.pdbx_strand_id
1 'polypeptide(L)'
;DVCTDTPRDFLEYGGARELALSASCPEAGRLIYRNKEKMKVVEKEISEPFPWKETEDEQVLADEILFARNQAITILQNRSICVEERVCACLEYAKKVQDCLNQDSIVDIHKIPTEPYFYDTTDVEKESESEEKQYGLFLERMRLFSSLESIRTEWDELLLRFQKRYMDSEEGRQQYIADRKAYDDMLNNVNREYEKEQLIVYYCFLCLARCVDDYDFLGKMKL
;
A
#
# COMPACT_ATOMS: atom_id res chain seq x y z
N ASP A 1 -27.18 -7.96 -2.75
CA ASP A 1 -27.16 -7.39 -4.11
C ASP A 1 -25.77 -6.77 -4.36
N VAL A 2 -24.97 -7.36 -5.25
CA VAL A 2 -23.57 -6.95 -5.52
C VAL A 2 -23.47 -5.44 -5.80
N CYS A 3 -24.47 -4.87 -6.46
CA CYS A 3 -24.50 -3.43 -6.77
C CYS A 3 -24.76 -2.54 -5.55
N THR A 4 -25.32 -3.07 -4.48
CA THR A 4 -25.62 -2.30 -3.26
C THR A 4 -24.39 -2.18 -2.36
N ASP A 5 -23.49 -3.18 -2.38
CA ASP A 5 -22.34 -3.25 -1.52
C ASP A 5 -21.08 -2.68 -2.17
N THR A 6 -20.96 -2.77 -3.50
CA THR A 6 -19.87 -2.11 -4.25
C THR A 6 -20.06 -0.59 -4.25
N PRO A 7 -19.03 0.20 -3.96
CA PRO A 7 -17.60 -0.16 -3.79
C PRO A 7 -17.16 -0.38 -2.33
N ARG A 8 -18.04 -0.81 -1.42
CA ARG A 8 -17.69 -1.02 -0.03
C ARG A 8 -16.96 -2.34 0.14
N ASP A 9 -15.88 -2.31 0.89
CA ASP A 9 -15.14 -3.47 1.37
C ASP A 9 -15.32 -3.58 2.88
N PHE A 10 -15.77 -4.74 3.35
CA PHE A 10 -16.05 -5.00 4.75
C PHE A 10 -15.07 -6.04 5.29
N LEU A 11 -14.59 -5.79 6.49
CA LEU A 11 -13.81 -6.74 7.26
C LEU A 11 -14.38 -6.80 8.68
N GLU A 12 -14.59 -7.99 9.18
CA GLU A 12 -15.18 -8.23 10.51
C GLU A 12 -14.23 -9.10 11.34
N TYR A 13 -13.88 -8.62 12.52
CA TYR A 13 -13.01 -9.30 13.48
C TYR A 13 -13.10 -8.57 14.83
N GLY A 14 -12.77 -9.27 15.92
CA GLY A 14 -12.62 -8.68 17.26
C GLY A 14 -13.83 -7.87 17.72
N GLY A 15 -15.05 -8.28 17.34
CA GLY A 15 -16.24 -7.53 17.68
C GLY A 15 -16.35 -6.18 16.96
N ALA A 16 -15.50 -5.89 15.95
CA ALA A 16 -15.50 -4.70 15.13
C ALA A 16 -15.83 -5.01 13.65
N ARG A 17 -16.44 -4.05 12.98
CA ARG A 17 -16.64 -4.07 11.52
C ARG A 17 -15.91 -2.89 10.92
N GLU A 18 -14.94 -3.14 10.10
CA GLU A 18 -14.30 -2.10 9.30
C GLU A 18 -15.00 -1.92 7.96
N LEU A 19 -15.05 -0.68 7.53
CA LEU A 19 -15.59 -0.28 6.24
C LEU A 19 -14.56 0.55 5.49
N ALA A 20 -14.23 0.11 4.29
CA ALA A 20 -13.43 0.87 3.35
C ALA A 20 -14.13 0.98 2.00
N LEU A 21 -13.61 1.83 1.12
CA LEU A 21 -14.05 1.92 -0.26
C LEU A 21 -13.00 1.25 -1.16
N SER A 22 -13.44 0.38 -2.05
CA SER A 22 -12.56 -0.25 -3.03
C SER A 22 -12.02 0.77 -4.04
N ALA A 23 -10.70 0.84 -4.18
CA ALA A 23 -10.05 1.68 -5.19
C ALA A 23 -10.35 1.26 -6.64
N SER A 24 -10.96 0.09 -6.86
CA SER A 24 -11.46 -0.33 -8.17
C SER A 24 -12.62 0.55 -8.67
N CYS A 25 -13.31 1.25 -7.78
CA CYS A 25 -14.27 2.29 -8.14
C CYS A 25 -13.53 3.59 -8.47
N PRO A 26 -13.66 4.16 -9.69
CA PRO A 26 -12.97 5.37 -10.08
C PRO A 26 -13.23 6.57 -9.16
N GLU A 27 -14.45 6.69 -8.61
CA GLU A 27 -14.79 7.76 -7.69
C GLU A 27 -14.17 7.56 -6.31
N ALA A 28 -14.13 6.33 -5.80
CA ALA A 28 -13.42 6.02 -4.55
C ALA A 28 -11.92 6.31 -4.70
N GLY A 29 -11.29 5.86 -5.79
CA GLY A 29 -9.90 6.17 -6.11
C GLY A 29 -9.66 7.69 -6.16
N ARG A 30 -10.56 8.44 -6.83
CA ARG A 30 -10.47 9.90 -6.88
C ARG A 30 -10.51 10.56 -5.49
N LEU A 31 -11.36 10.08 -4.59
CA LEU A 31 -11.47 10.59 -3.23
C LEU A 31 -10.20 10.30 -2.42
N ILE A 32 -9.66 9.08 -2.54
CA ILE A 32 -8.41 8.68 -1.88
C ILE A 32 -7.26 9.59 -2.33
N TYR A 33 -7.02 9.69 -3.65
CA TYR A 33 -5.89 10.45 -4.19
C TYR A 33 -6.00 11.97 -4.03
N ARG A 34 -7.20 12.54 -3.93
CA ARG A 34 -7.37 13.99 -3.74
C ARG A 34 -7.20 14.44 -2.29
N ASN A 35 -7.26 13.52 -1.35
CA ASN A 35 -7.13 13.86 0.06
C ASN A 35 -5.68 14.24 0.37
N LYS A 36 -5.45 15.50 0.72
CA LYS A 36 -4.14 16.02 1.15
C LYS A 36 -3.90 15.87 2.65
N GLU A 37 -4.97 15.64 3.40
CA GLU A 37 -4.88 15.44 4.84
C GLU A 37 -4.46 14.00 5.16
N LYS A 38 -3.87 13.82 6.34
CA LYS A 38 -3.58 12.48 6.84
C LYS A 38 -4.88 11.68 6.98
N MET A 39 -4.84 10.42 6.58
CA MET A 39 -5.96 9.49 6.79
C MET A 39 -6.25 9.35 8.30
N LYS A 40 -7.51 9.31 8.66
CA LYS A 40 -7.98 9.06 10.02
C LYS A 40 -8.99 7.93 10.02
N VAL A 41 -8.80 6.99 10.91
CA VAL A 41 -9.83 5.98 11.21
C VAL A 41 -10.89 6.64 12.09
N VAL A 42 -12.15 6.48 11.71
CA VAL A 42 -13.30 7.00 12.47
C VAL A 42 -14.05 5.82 13.07
N GLU A 43 -14.05 5.72 14.38
CA GLU A 43 -14.77 4.69 15.12
C GLU A 43 -16.17 5.16 15.48
N LYS A 44 -17.15 4.27 15.36
CA LYS A 44 -18.53 4.50 15.75
C LYS A 44 -19.09 3.26 16.44
N GLU A 45 -19.78 3.45 17.55
CA GLU A 45 -20.57 2.39 18.15
C GLU A 45 -21.75 2.06 17.24
N ILE A 46 -21.97 0.77 17.02
CA ILE A 46 -23.12 0.22 16.28
C ILE A 46 -23.97 -0.59 17.25
N SER A 47 -25.29 -0.44 17.15
CA SER A 47 -26.23 -1.17 18.01
C SER A 47 -26.55 -2.59 17.52
N GLU A 48 -26.09 -2.96 16.32
CA GLU A 48 -26.32 -4.28 15.76
C GLU A 48 -25.42 -5.31 16.43
N PRO A 49 -25.97 -6.44 16.92
CA PRO A 49 -25.16 -7.49 17.52
C PRO A 49 -24.27 -8.14 16.46
N PHE A 50 -23.04 -8.47 16.84
CA PHE A 50 -22.16 -9.26 15.99
C PHE A 50 -22.72 -10.69 15.82
N PRO A 51 -22.68 -11.25 14.60
CA PRO A 51 -23.28 -12.56 14.32
C PRO A 51 -22.53 -13.74 14.92
N TRP A 52 -21.28 -13.55 15.37
CA TRP A 52 -20.45 -14.58 16.00
C TRP A 52 -19.73 -14.03 17.23
N LYS A 53 -19.26 -14.95 18.06
CA LYS A 53 -18.38 -14.65 19.19
C LYS A 53 -17.02 -15.23 18.90
N GLU A 54 -16.01 -14.41 19.00
CA GLU A 54 -14.61 -14.82 18.96
C GLU A 54 -14.20 -15.42 20.31
N THR A 55 -13.18 -16.25 20.28
CA THR A 55 -12.50 -16.70 21.49
C THR A 55 -11.65 -15.56 22.07
N GLU A 56 -11.26 -15.68 23.31
CA GLU A 56 -10.39 -14.69 23.95
C GLU A 56 -9.04 -14.54 23.22
N ASP A 57 -8.47 -15.65 22.75
CA ASP A 57 -7.21 -15.66 22.00
C ASP A 57 -7.35 -14.97 20.63
N GLU A 58 -8.44 -15.20 19.89
CA GLU A 58 -8.73 -14.52 18.63
C GLU A 58 -8.89 -13.01 18.82
N GLN A 59 -9.55 -12.62 19.90
CA GLN A 59 -9.70 -11.20 20.24
C GLN A 59 -8.35 -10.55 20.54
N VAL A 60 -7.48 -11.20 21.34
CA VAL A 60 -6.14 -10.69 21.66
C VAL A 60 -5.31 -10.54 20.38
N LEU A 61 -5.33 -11.55 19.51
CA LEU A 61 -4.63 -11.49 18.22
C LEU A 61 -5.12 -10.30 17.36
N ALA A 62 -6.44 -10.14 17.23
CA ALA A 62 -7.03 -9.04 16.47
C ALA A 62 -6.59 -7.67 17.02
N ASP A 63 -6.65 -7.49 18.35
CA ASP A 63 -6.26 -6.23 18.99
C ASP A 63 -4.78 -5.89 18.74
N GLU A 64 -3.89 -6.88 18.82
CA GLU A 64 -2.45 -6.71 18.56
C GLU A 64 -2.14 -6.40 17.10
N ILE A 65 -2.81 -7.07 16.15
CA ILE A 65 -2.67 -6.81 14.72
C ILE A 65 -3.19 -5.41 14.36
N LEU A 66 -4.32 -5.00 14.94
CA LEU A 66 -4.85 -3.64 14.74
C LEU A 66 -3.93 -2.58 15.31
N PHE A 67 -3.38 -2.82 16.49
CA PHE A 67 -2.37 -1.95 17.07
C PHE A 67 -1.17 -1.83 16.12
N ALA A 68 -0.62 -2.96 15.65
CA ALA A 68 0.51 -2.98 14.71
C ALA A 68 0.19 -2.21 13.42
N ARG A 69 -0.98 -2.39 12.84
CA ARG A 69 -1.43 -1.66 11.65
C ARG A 69 -1.48 -0.15 11.90
N ASN A 70 -2.05 0.27 13.02
CA ASN A 70 -2.16 1.69 13.35
C ASN A 70 -0.78 2.33 13.55
N GLN A 71 0.17 1.60 14.11
CA GLN A 71 1.56 2.05 14.21
C GLN A 71 2.23 2.15 12.82
N ALA A 72 2.04 1.16 11.96
CA ALA A 72 2.52 1.20 10.57
C ALA A 72 1.98 2.42 9.82
N ILE A 73 0.68 2.71 9.93
CA ILE A 73 0.06 3.91 9.35
C ILE A 73 0.67 5.18 9.94
N THR A 74 0.93 5.22 11.24
CA THR A 74 1.56 6.38 11.90
C THR A 74 2.97 6.64 11.34
N ILE A 75 3.77 5.58 11.15
CA ILE A 75 5.10 5.68 10.52
C ILE A 75 4.98 6.23 9.10
N LEU A 76 4.10 5.67 8.29
CA LEU A 76 3.88 6.09 6.90
C LEU A 76 3.39 7.53 6.77
N GLN A 77 2.68 8.05 7.78
CA GLN A 77 2.19 9.42 7.81
C GLN A 77 3.14 10.42 8.51
N ASN A 78 4.37 10.02 8.80
CA ASN A 78 5.39 10.91 9.34
C ASN A 78 5.98 11.80 8.24
N ARG A 79 5.35 12.92 7.94
CA ARG A 79 5.75 13.86 6.88
C ARG A 79 7.02 14.67 7.17
N SER A 80 7.73 14.38 8.25
CA SER A 80 9.04 15.00 8.55
C SER A 80 10.20 14.39 7.75
N ILE A 81 9.99 13.21 7.18
CA ILE A 81 10.94 12.46 6.35
C ILE A 81 10.30 12.10 5.00
N CYS A 82 11.11 11.78 3.98
CA CYS A 82 10.60 11.47 2.66
C CYS A 82 9.81 10.15 2.64
N VAL A 83 8.98 9.94 1.61
CA VAL A 83 8.11 8.75 1.51
C VAL A 83 8.91 7.46 1.49
N GLU A 84 10.05 7.45 0.83
CA GLU A 84 10.93 6.30 0.71
C GLU A 84 11.49 5.88 2.09
N GLU A 85 11.90 6.83 2.90
CA GLU A 85 12.36 6.58 4.28
C GLU A 85 11.24 6.06 5.17
N ARG A 86 10.02 6.59 5.02
CA ARG A 86 8.83 6.08 5.74
C ARG A 86 8.53 4.64 5.38
N VAL A 87 8.63 4.28 4.09
CA VAL A 87 8.41 2.91 3.62
C VAL A 87 9.47 1.97 4.19
N CYS A 88 10.75 2.35 4.16
CA CYS A 88 11.83 1.57 4.77
C CYS A 88 11.59 1.35 6.27
N ALA A 89 11.28 2.41 7.00
CA ALA A 89 10.99 2.33 8.43
C ALA A 89 9.78 1.42 8.72
N CYS A 90 8.75 1.50 7.88
CA CYS A 90 7.55 0.68 8.02
C CYS A 90 7.82 -0.81 7.73
N LEU A 91 8.67 -1.13 6.73
CA LEU A 91 9.09 -2.50 6.44
C LEU A 91 9.92 -3.11 7.57
N GLU A 92 10.82 -2.33 8.19
CA GLU A 92 11.57 -2.79 9.38
C GLU A 92 10.65 -3.02 10.58
N TYR A 93 9.70 -2.13 10.81
CA TYR A 93 8.66 -2.33 11.81
C TYR A 93 7.88 -3.62 11.54
N ALA A 94 7.41 -3.80 10.31
CA ALA A 94 6.67 -5.00 9.90
C ALA A 94 7.48 -6.29 10.07
N LYS A 95 8.79 -6.26 9.83
CA LYS A 95 9.67 -7.40 10.09
C LYS A 95 9.69 -7.78 11.57
N LYS A 96 9.77 -6.80 12.47
CA LYS A 96 9.75 -7.06 13.92
C LYS A 96 8.40 -7.59 14.39
N VAL A 97 7.29 -7.06 13.83
CA VAL A 97 5.95 -7.62 14.08
C VAL A 97 5.89 -9.08 13.63
N GLN A 98 6.41 -9.37 12.43
CA GLN A 98 6.47 -10.74 11.91
C GLN A 98 7.31 -11.67 12.79
N ASP A 99 8.41 -11.18 13.33
CA ASP A 99 9.24 -11.95 14.27
C ASP A 99 8.47 -12.29 15.55
N CYS A 100 7.66 -11.37 16.08
CA CYS A 100 6.77 -11.64 17.22
C CYS A 100 5.70 -12.70 16.89
N LEU A 101 5.08 -12.61 15.72
CA LEU A 101 4.10 -13.59 15.25
C LEU A 101 4.72 -14.98 15.10
N ASN A 102 5.91 -15.07 14.51
CA ASN A 102 6.63 -16.33 14.29
C ASN A 102 7.10 -17.00 15.60
N GLN A 103 7.29 -16.20 16.66
CA GLN A 103 7.76 -16.67 17.99
C GLN A 103 6.62 -16.86 18.99
N ASP A 104 5.38 -16.74 18.56
CA ASP A 104 4.18 -16.79 19.41
C ASP A 104 4.23 -15.81 20.60
N SER A 105 4.83 -14.65 20.36
CA SER A 105 5.02 -13.57 21.34
C SER A 105 4.25 -12.30 20.95
N ILE A 106 3.00 -12.46 20.53
CA ILE A 106 2.14 -11.40 20.00
C ILE A 106 2.01 -10.20 20.96
N VAL A 107 1.96 -10.45 22.26
CA VAL A 107 1.89 -9.40 23.30
C VAL A 107 3.14 -8.50 23.36
N ASP A 108 4.23 -8.90 22.70
CA ASP A 108 5.46 -8.11 22.64
C ASP A 108 5.44 -7.08 21.50
N ILE A 109 4.41 -7.12 20.64
CA ILE A 109 4.21 -6.14 19.56
C ILE A 109 4.16 -4.72 20.11
N HIS A 110 3.50 -4.51 21.25
CA HIS A 110 3.46 -3.21 21.93
C HIS A 110 4.83 -2.67 22.37
N LYS A 111 5.84 -3.53 22.50
CA LYS A 111 7.20 -3.13 22.89
C LYS A 111 8.07 -2.70 21.73
N ILE A 112 7.61 -2.92 20.50
CA ILE A 112 8.36 -2.55 19.30
C ILE A 112 8.39 -1.02 19.20
N PRO A 113 9.58 -0.38 19.23
CA PRO A 113 9.68 1.05 19.12
C PRO A 113 9.22 1.51 17.72
N THR A 114 8.44 2.59 17.71
CA THR A 114 7.94 3.23 16.48
C THR A 114 8.70 4.51 16.16
N GLU A 115 9.69 4.86 16.97
CA GLU A 115 10.55 6.00 16.68
C GLU A 115 11.23 5.83 15.33
N PRO A 116 11.37 6.91 14.56
CA PRO A 116 11.95 6.81 13.25
C PRO A 116 13.36 6.21 13.39
N TYR A 117 13.52 5.02 12.83
CA TYR A 117 14.85 4.51 12.58
C TYR A 117 15.49 5.48 11.61
N PHE A 118 16.48 6.24 12.08
CA PHE A 118 17.34 6.99 11.20
C PHE A 118 18.13 5.97 10.39
N TYR A 119 17.62 5.63 9.21
CA TYR A 119 18.46 4.98 8.24
C TYR A 119 19.52 5.97 7.85
N ASP A 120 20.74 5.60 8.07
CA ASP A 120 21.84 6.23 7.37
C ASP A 120 21.69 5.85 5.89
N THR A 121 20.91 6.69 5.18
CA THR A 121 20.68 6.52 3.74
C THR A 121 21.97 6.75 2.94
N THR A 122 23.09 7.05 3.59
CA THR A 122 24.39 7.13 2.93
C THR A 122 24.86 5.76 2.44
N ASP A 123 24.43 4.65 3.08
CA ASP A 123 24.76 3.29 2.64
C ASP A 123 23.74 2.69 1.66
N VAL A 124 22.52 3.22 1.59
CA VAL A 124 21.69 3.04 0.40
C VAL A 124 22.30 4.00 -0.62
N GLU A 125 23.39 3.57 -1.27
CA GLU A 125 23.72 4.15 -2.55
C GLU A 125 22.38 4.25 -3.27
N LYS A 126 21.94 5.49 -3.53
CA LYS A 126 21.00 5.74 -4.59
C LYS A 126 21.73 5.25 -5.82
N GLU A 127 21.77 3.94 -6.01
CA GLU A 127 21.92 3.39 -7.32
C GLU A 127 20.76 4.04 -8.05
N SER A 128 21.08 5.18 -8.65
CA SER A 128 20.21 5.74 -9.66
C SER A 128 20.08 4.57 -10.62
N GLU A 129 18.96 3.86 -10.50
CA GLU A 129 18.73 2.69 -11.33
C GLU A 129 19.04 3.13 -12.72
N SER A 130 20.04 2.51 -13.35
CA SER A 130 20.49 2.95 -14.67
C SER A 130 19.25 3.03 -15.56
N GLU A 131 19.17 4.03 -16.43
CA GLU A 131 18.06 4.19 -17.36
C GLU A 131 17.71 2.88 -18.06
N GLU A 132 18.72 2.04 -18.24
CA GLU A 132 18.62 0.70 -18.82
C GLU A 132 17.86 -0.27 -17.92
N LYS A 133 18.12 -0.27 -16.63
CA LYS A 133 17.41 -1.09 -15.65
C LYS A 133 15.95 -0.66 -15.50
N GLN A 134 15.71 0.65 -15.45
CA GLN A 134 14.34 1.22 -15.38
C GLN A 134 13.52 0.85 -16.62
N TYR A 135 14.11 0.94 -17.81
CA TYR A 135 13.45 0.53 -19.04
C TYR A 135 13.21 -0.99 -19.09
N GLY A 136 14.17 -1.79 -18.60
CA GLY A 136 14.00 -3.24 -18.46
C GLY A 136 12.80 -3.60 -17.57
N LEU A 137 12.67 -2.97 -16.40
CA LEU A 137 11.53 -3.15 -15.51
C LEU A 137 10.20 -2.70 -16.16
N PHE A 138 10.21 -1.62 -16.94
CA PHE A 138 9.04 -1.22 -17.70
C PHE A 138 8.62 -2.31 -18.70
N LEU A 139 9.55 -2.89 -19.44
CA LEU A 139 9.26 -3.97 -20.40
C LEU A 139 8.70 -5.22 -19.71
N GLU A 140 9.23 -5.60 -18.55
CA GLU A 140 8.72 -6.71 -17.74
C GLU A 140 7.29 -6.47 -17.29
N ARG A 141 7.00 -5.28 -16.77
CA ARG A 141 5.64 -4.89 -16.36
C ARG A 141 4.67 -4.88 -17.55
N MET A 142 5.09 -4.37 -18.69
CA MET A 142 4.26 -4.37 -19.89
C MET A 142 3.93 -5.80 -20.36
N ARG A 143 4.90 -6.74 -20.30
CA ARG A 143 4.65 -8.17 -20.59
C ARG A 143 3.66 -8.77 -19.61
N LEU A 144 3.84 -8.51 -18.31
CA LEU A 144 2.91 -8.97 -17.27
C LEU A 144 1.50 -8.44 -17.55
N PHE A 145 1.33 -7.13 -17.73
CA PHE A 145 0.02 -6.54 -17.96
C PHE A 145 -0.65 -7.05 -19.24
N SER A 146 0.14 -7.31 -20.30
CA SER A 146 -0.39 -7.90 -21.54
C SER A 146 -0.77 -9.37 -21.41
N SER A 147 -0.32 -10.07 -20.36
CA SER A 147 -0.70 -11.46 -20.07
C SER A 147 -1.95 -11.59 -19.20
N LEU A 148 -2.41 -10.49 -18.60
CA LEU A 148 -3.61 -10.49 -17.76
C LEU A 148 -4.87 -10.49 -18.63
N GLU A 149 -5.91 -11.14 -18.13
CA GLU A 149 -7.23 -11.09 -18.76
C GLU A 149 -7.79 -9.67 -18.74
N SER A 150 -8.17 -9.16 -19.90
CA SER A 150 -8.73 -7.83 -20.02
C SER A 150 -10.23 -7.85 -19.69
N ILE A 151 -10.62 -7.03 -18.72
CA ILE A 151 -12.03 -6.85 -18.34
C ILE A 151 -12.70 -5.78 -19.23
N ARG A 152 -11.91 -4.86 -19.81
CA ARG A 152 -12.38 -3.73 -20.60
C ARG A 152 -11.45 -3.46 -21.79
N THR A 153 -12.05 -3.17 -22.92
CA THR A 153 -11.31 -2.86 -24.16
C THR A 153 -10.41 -1.63 -24.04
N GLU A 154 -10.78 -0.66 -23.19
CA GLU A 154 -9.96 0.54 -22.95
C GLU A 154 -8.59 0.21 -22.36
N TRP A 155 -8.51 -0.89 -21.59
CA TRP A 155 -7.23 -1.36 -21.06
C TRP A 155 -6.32 -1.86 -22.18
N ASP A 156 -6.83 -2.66 -23.09
CA ASP A 156 -6.07 -3.17 -24.24
C ASP A 156 -5.60 -2.03 -25.15
N GLU A 157 -6.48 -1.05 -25.38
CA GLU A 157 -6.12 0.14 -26.17
C GLU A 157 -5.02 0.97 -25.47
N LEU A 158 -5.05 1.07 -24.14
CA LEU A 158 -4.03 1.73 -23.36
C LEU A 158 -2.68 1.01 -23.50
N LEU A 159 -2.66 -0.31 -23.28
CA LEU A 159 -1.44 -1.11 -23.42
C LEU A 159 -0.86 -1.01 -24.83
N LEU A 160 -1.70 -1.09 -25.85
CA LEU A 160 -1.28 -0.94 -27.25
C LEU A 160 -0.66 0.43 -27.54
N ARG A 161 -1.22 1.51 -26.96
CA ARG A 161 -0.64 2.88 -27.08
C ARG A 161 0.74 2.95 -26.43
N PHE A 162 0.92 2.37 -25.24
CA PHE A 162 2.22 2.31 -24.57
C PHE A 162 3.22 1.51 -25.38
N GLN A 163 2.83 0.33 -25.89
CA GLN A 163 3.67 -0.51 -26.72
C GLN A 163 4.18 0.27 -27.94
N LYS A 164 3.28 0.84 -28.73
CA LYS A 164 3.64 1.62 -29.94
C LYS A 164 4.51 2.84 -29.63
N ARG A 165 4.30 3.49 -28.48
CA ARG A 165 5.04 4.69 -28.12
C ARG A 165 6.45 4.41 -27.62
N TYR A 166 6.64 3.29 -26.89
CA TYR A 166 7.86 3.08 -26.12
C TYR A 166 8.64 1.81 -26.45
N MET A 167 8.03 0.82 -27.13
CA MET A 167 8.65 -0.50 -27.24
C MET A 167 9.11 -0.87 -28.65
N ASP A 168 8.60 -0.21 -29.68
CA ASP A 168 8.80 -0.64 -31.07
C ASP A 168 10.10 -0.12 -31.71
N SER A 169 10.84 0.77 -31.05
CA SER A 169 12.08 1.36 -31.61
C SER A 169 13.01 1.91 -30.53
N GLU A 170 14.26 2.19 -30.89
CA GLU A 170 15.22 2.89 -30.02
C GLU A 170 14.76 4.31 -29.70
N GLU A 171 14.09 4.99 -30.63
CA GLU A 171 13.47 6.28 -30.37
C GLU A 171 12.37 6.18 -29.31
N GLY A 172 11.60 5.09 -29.32
CA GLY A 172 10.59 4.80 -28.30
C GLY A 172 11.20 4.62 -26.91
N ARG A 173 12.33 3.92 -26.82
CA ARG A 173 13.10 3.80 -25.56
C ARG A 173 13.55 5.15 -25.03
N GLN A 174 14.16 5.98 -25.87
CA GLN A 174 14.60 7.33 -25.50
C GLN A 174 13.42 8.22 -25.07
N GLN A 175 12.29 8.08 -25.76
CA GLN A 175 11.07 8.80 -25.37
C GLN A 175 10.56 8.36 -24.01
N TYR A 176 10.62 7.04 -23.67
CA TYR A 176 10.25 6.56 -22.34
C TYR A 176 11.12 7.19 -21.25
N ILE A 177 12.43 7.23 -21.45
CA ILE A 177 13.37 7.81 -20.49
C ILE A 177 13.09 9.31 -20.29
N ALA A 178 12.87 10.03 -21.38
CA ALA A 178 12.56 11.47 -21.33
C ALA A 178 11.21 11.75 -20.62
N ASP A 179 10.17 11.01 -20.98
CA ASP A 179 8.83 11.16 -20.40
C ASP A 179 8.84 10.77 -18.90
N ARG A 180 9.60 9.74 -18.52
CA ARG A 180 9.78 9.33 -17.12
C ARG A 180 10.44 10.43 -16.31
N LYS A 181 11.53 10.98 -16.81
CA LYS A 181 12.24 12.07 -16.14
C LYS A 181 11.33 13.30 -15.98
N ALA A 182 10.62 13.67 -17.03
CA ALA A 182 9.67 14.80 -16.99
C ALA A 182 8.55 14.57 -15.97
N TYR A 183 8.08 13.32 -15.82
CA TYR A 183 7.09 12.95 -14.83
C TYR A 183 7.64 13.06 -13.40
N ASP A 184 8.85 12.55 -13.15
CA ASP A 184 9.51 12.61 -11.85
C ASP A 184 9.78 14.08 -11.45
N ASP A 185 10.26 14.92 -12.39
CA ASP A 185 10.45 16.35 -12.18
C ASP A 185 9.13 17.06 -11.85
N MET A 186 8.06 16.71 -12.55
CA MET A 186 6.72 17.23 -12.26
C MET A 186 6.25 16.84 -10.85
N LEU A 187 6.42 15.59 -10.45
CA LEU A 187 6.02 15.12 -9.12
C LEU A 187 6.77 15.84 -8.01
N ASN A 188 8.08 16.04 -8.20
CA ASN A 188 8.92 16.74 -7.23
C ASN A 188 8.54 18.23 -7.12
N ASN A 189 8.20 18.88 -8.23
CA ASN A 189 7.85 20.30 -8.25
C ASN A 189 6.48 20.64 -7.64
N VAL A 190 5.51 19.72 -7.68
CA VAL A 190 4.14 19.97 -7.17
C VAL A 190 3.88 19.40 -5.78
N ASN A 191 4.91 18.88 -5.10
CA ASN A 191 4.81 18.28 -3.77
C ASN A 191 3.62 17.30 -3.66
N ARG A 192 3.63 16.27 -4.51
CA ARG A 192 2.58 15.25 -4.59
C ARG A 192 2.91 13.98 -3.80
N GLU A 193 3.85 14.04 -2.87
CA GLU A 193 4.18 12.90 -1.99
C GLU A 193 2.96 12.36 -1.23
N TYR A 194 1.99 13.25 -0.92
CA TYR A 194 0.77 12.82 -0.27
C TYR A 194 -0.02 11.78 -1.07
N GLU A 195 0.09 11.74 -2.40
CA GLU A 195 -0.60 10.74 -3.22
C GLU A 195 0.01 9.35 -3.03
N LYS A 196 1.35 9.27 -2.99
CA LYS A 196 2.06 8.03 -2.64
C LYS A 196 1.70 7.59 -1.22
N GLU A 197 1.71 8.52 -0.26
CA GLU A 197 1.30 8.27 1.13
C GLU A 197 -0.13 7.71 1.19
N GLN A 198 -1.10 8.37 0.56
CA GLN A 198 -2.50 7.94 0.58
C GLN A 198 -2.68 6.54 0.00
N LEU A 199 -1.98 6.22 -1.08
CA LEU A 199 -2.05 4.91 -1.69
C LEU A 199 -1.53 3.81 -0.76
N ILE A 200 -0.33 4.01 -0.19
CA ILE A 200 0.29 3.03 0.69
C ILE A 200 -0.54 2.85 1.97
N VAL A 201 -0.97 3.95 2.59
CA VAL A 201 -1.81 3.93 3.79
C VAL A 201 -3.15 3.24 3.52
N TYR A 202 -3.76 3.49 2.36
CA TYR A 202 -4.98 2.81 1.95
C TYR A 202 -4.81 1.28 1.90
N TYR A 203 -3.75 0.79 1.25
CA TYR A 203 -3.47 -0.65 1.20
C TYR A 203 -3.09 -1.21 2.57
N CYS A 204 -2.32 -0.50 3.39
CA CYS A 204 -2.05 -0.91 4.76
C CYS A 204 -3.36 -1.07 5.56
N PHE A 205 -4.29 -0.12 5.42
CA PHE A 205 -5.58 -0.22 6.09
C PHE A 205 -6.37 -1.45 5.66
N LEU A 206 -6.45 -1.73 4.34
CA LEU A 206 -7.20 -2.85 3.81
C LEU A 206 -6.57 -4.22 4.07
N CYS A 207 -5.24 -4.31 3.97
CA CYS A 207 -4.57 -5.60 3.90
C CYS A 207 -4.04 -6.08 5.25
N LEU A 208 -3.50 -5.17 6.07
CA LEU A 208 -2.80 -5.60 7.29
C LEU A 208 -3.73 -6.23 8.34
N ALA A 209 -4.96 -5.78 8.45
CA ALA A 209 -5.92 -6.39 9.37
C ALA A 209 -6.24 -7.86 9.00
N ARG A 210 -6.16 -8.23 7.72
CA ARG A 210 -6.33 -9.63 7.25
C ARG A 210 -5.19 -10.57 7.67
N CYS A 211 -4.15 -10.05 8.32
CA CYS A 211 -3.10 -10.86 8.94
C CYS A 211 -3.63 -11.73 10.11
N VAL A 212 -4.80 -11.40 10.64
CA VAL A 212 -5.49 -12.25 11.64
C VAL A 212 -5.74 -13.66 11.10
N ASP A 213 -5.95 -13.79 9.77
CA ASP A 213 -6.28 -15.06 9.14
C ASP A 213 -5.06 -15.94 8.83
N ASP A 214 -3.90 -15.33 8.50
CA ASP A 214 -2.76 -16.05 7.94
C ASP A 214 -1.40 -15.75 8.61
N TYR A 215 -1.37 -14.86 9.59
CA TYR A 215 -0.17 -14.48 10.35
C TYR A 215 0.97 -13.89 9.49
N ASP A 216 0.67 -13.39 8.27
CA ASP A 216 1.68 -12.85 7.33
C ASP A 216 1.62 -11.32 7.25
N PHE A 217 2.05 -10.64 8.31
CA PHE A 217 2.07 -9.19 8.39
C PHE A 217 3.10 -8.57 7.42
N LEU A 218 4.31 -9.16 7.37
CA LEU A 218 5.38 -8.67 6.50
C LEU A 218 5.07 -8.88 5.01
N GLY A 219 4.47 -10.01 4.64
CA GLY A 219 4.06 -10.27 3.26
C GLY A 219 3.02 -9.28 2.78
N LYS A 220 2.01 -9.00 3.61
CA LYS A 220 0.98 -7.99 3.31
C LYS A 220 1.52 -6.57 3.23
N MET A 221 2.63 -6.28 3.91
CA MET A 221 3.29 -4.97 3.83
C MET A 221 4.12 -4.78 2.56
N LYS A 222 4.48 -5.87 1.88
CA LYS A 222 5.26 -5.86 0.63
C LYS A 222 4.39 -5.76 -0.63
N LEU A 223 3.06 -5.90 -0.49
CA LEU A 223 2.10 -5.78 -1.60
C LEU A 223 1.94 -4.31 -2.01
#